data_9b88d040fa28e1a8b27702cb4a0de881
#
_entry.id   9b88d040fa28e1a8b27702cb4a0de881
#
_cell.length_a   1.000
_cell.length_b   1.000
_cell.length_c   1.000
_cell.angle_alpha   90.00
_cell.angle_beta   90.00
_cell.angle_gamma   90.00
#
_symmetry.space_group_name_H-M   'P 1'
#
loop_
_entity.id
_entity.type
_entity.pdbx_description
1 polymer ?
#
loop_
_entity_poly.entity_id
_entity_poly.type
_entity_poly.pdbx_seq_one_letter_code
_entity_poly.pdbx_strand_id
1 'polypeptide(L)'
;MIKRHLSNRTSSIISLVFALALIPALHFLVWRLPHFVTVLLNVHEAIGNDGILAPWERTCVLVDAYAMLAVAFAAVALLVILLRSTLSEKVFSECALRTLNGLSVCCFIEGILFVYVAFYFPAALCLTLAAFFLGICLRVVRNVIAEAMRYKEENELTV
;
A
#
# COMPACT_ATOMS: atom_id res chain seq x y z
N MET A 1 32.95 6.38 -8.36
CA MET A 1 32.22 5.86 -7.21
C MET A 1 31.28 6.89 -6.56
N ILE A 2 31.72 8.12 -6.32
CA ILE A 2 30.97 9.22 -5.66
C ILE A 2 29.65 9.57 -6.37
N LYS A 3 29.62 9.64 -7.70
CA LYS A 3 28.40 9.97 -8.49
C LYS A 3 27.24 8.97 -8.31
N ARG A 4 27.54 7.70 -8.12
CA ARG A 4 26.51 6.64 -7.94
C ARG A 4 25.88 6.70 -6.53
N HIS A 5 26.64 7.08 -5.54
CA HIS A 5 26.18 7.22 -4.16
C HIS A 5 25.24 8.44 -3.99
N LEU A 6 25.58 9.56 -4.67
CA LEU A 6 24.74 10.76 -4.69
C LEU A 6 23.40 10.51 -5.41
N SER A 7 23.42 9.76 -6.54
CA SER A 7 22.19 9.42 -7.29
C SER A 7 21.22 8.58 -6.44
N ASN A 8 21.70 7.59 -5.68
CA ASN A 8 20.85 6.75 -4.85
C ASN A 8 20.24 7.51 -3.66
N ARG A 9 21.01 8.40 -3.04
CA ARG A 9 20.50 9.27 -1.95
C ARG A 9 19.42 10.23 -2.45
N THR A 10 19.64 10.85 -3.61
CA THR A 10 18.66 11.76 -4.21
C THR A 10 17.35 11.04 -4.55
N SER A 11 17.42 9.84 -5.12
CA SER A 11 16.26 9.01 -5.42
C SER A 11 15.46 8.67 -4.15
N SER A 12 16.14 8.26 -3.05
CA SER A 12 15.49 7.94 -1.79
C SER A 12 14.84 9.17 -1.13
N ILE A 13 15.46 10.34 -1.24
CA ILE A 13 14.89 11.61 -0.74
C ILE A 13 13.63 11.97 -1.52
N ILE A 14 13.66 11.87 -2.85
CA ILE A 14 12.49 12.11 -3.69
C ILE A 14 11.34 11.18 -3.30
N SER A 15 11.62 9.88 -3.15
CA SER A 15 10.60 8.90 -2.73
C SER A 15 10.03 9.22 -1.34
N LEU A 16 10.87 9.71 -0.41
CA LEU A 16 10.41 10.12 0.92
C LEU A 16 9.50 11.35 0.86
N VAL A 17 9.83 12.34 0.02
CA VAL A 17 8.99 13.52 -0.18
C VAL A 17 7.63 13.12 -0.77
N PHE A 18 7.61 12.23 -1.76
CA PHE A 18 6.35 11.70 -2.30
C PHE A 18 5.54 10.94 -1.25
N ALA A 19 6.17 10.08 -0.45
CA ALA A 19 5.49 9.36 0.62
C ALA A 19 4.89 10.31 1.67
N LEU A 20 5.60 11.38 2.03
CA LEU A 20 5.09 12.40 2.94
C LEU A 20 3.95 13.22 2.33
N ALA A 21 3.98 13.47 1.02
CA ALA A 21 2.90 14.17 0.31
C ALA A 21 1.59 13.34 0.24
N LEU A 22 1.68 12.00 0.34
CA LEU A 22 0.50 11.15 0.41
C LEU A 22 -0.30 11.35 1.70
N ILE A 23 0.33 11.74 2.81
CA ILE A 23 -0.35 11.93 4.10
C ILE A 23 -1.45 13.01 4.02
N PRO A 24 -1.17 14.26 3.59
CA PRO A 24 -2.21 15.26 3.44
C PRO A 24 -3.24 14.89 2.37
N ALA A 25 -2.83 14.18 1.30
CA ALA A 25 -3.75 13.70 0.28
C ALA A 25 -4.75 12.68 0.85
N LEU A 26 -4.29 11.71 1.66
CA LEU A 26 -5.15 10.76 2.36
C LEU A 26 -6.06 11.48 3.36
N HIS A 27 -5.55 12.46 4.09
CA HIS A 27 -6.35 13.25 5.04
C HIS A 27 -7.48 14.02 4.33
N PHE A 28 -7.17 14.63 3.19
CA PHE A 28 -8.19 15.26 2.35
C PHE A 28 -9.24 14.26 1.85
N LEU A 29 -8.80 13.04 1.51
CA LEU A 29 -9.69 11.98 1.06
C LEU A 29 -10.66 11.53 2.16
N VAL A 30 -10.22 11.48 3.45
CA VAL A 30 -11.11 11.16 4.59
C VAL A 30 -12.33 12.07 4.59
N TRP A 31 -12.13 13.37 4.39
CA TRP A 31 -13.22 14.34 4.39
C TRP A 31 -14.15 14.20 3.19
N ARG A 32 -13.58 13.87 2.02
CA ARG A 32 -14.33 13.77 0.77
C ARG A 32 -14.97 12.41 0.55
N LEU A 33 -14.58 11.40 1.33
CA LEU A 33 -14.98 10.01 1.13
C LEU A 33 -16.50 9.80 1.09
N PRO A 34 -17.32 10.34 2.03
CA PRO A 34 -18.77 10.14 2.00
C PRO A 34 -19.41 10.69 0.72
N HIS A 35 -18.97 11.87 0.28
CA HIS A 35 -19.46 12.47 -0.94
C HIS A 35 -19.05 11.64 -2.17
N PHE A 36 -17.79 11.20 -2.22
CA PHE A 36 -17.30 10.38 -3.32
C PHE A 36 -18.04 9.05 -3.43
N VAL A 37 -18.22 8.34 -2.33
CA VAL A 37 -18.97 7.07 -2.28
C VAL A 37 -20.41 7.29 -2.71
N THR A 38 -21.08 8.35 -2.24
CA THR A 38 -22.46 8.67 -2.64
C THR A 38 -22.57 8.92 -4.14
N VAL A 39 -21.67 9.71 -4.72
CA VAL A 39 -21.66 9.97 -6.17
C VAL A 39 -21.44 8.68 -6.95
N LEU A 40 -20.49 7.85 -6.50
CA LEU A 40 -20.16 6.59 -7.15
C LEU A 40 -21.35 5.61 -7.15
N LEU A 41 -22.03 5.45 -6.01
CA LEU A 41 -23.21 4.59 -5.89
C LEU A 41 -24.40 5.13 -6.69
N ASN A 42 -24.61 6.44 -6.76
CA ASN A 42 -25.64 7.02 -7.61
C ASN A 42 -25.37 6.76 -9.10
N VAL A 43 -24.11 6.78 -9.53
CA VAL A 43 -23.72 6.42 -10.90
C VAL A 43 -23.98 4.93 -11.15
N HIS A 44 -23.68 4.05 -10.19
CA HIS A 44 -23.99 2.63 -10.28
C HIS A 44 -25.50 2.39 -10.46
N GLU A 45 -26.34 3.02 -9.63
CA GLU A 45 -27.81 2.93 -9.74
C GLU A 45 -28.34 3.46 -11.06
N ALA A 46 -27.73 4.53 -11.61
CA ALA A 46 -28.16 5.13 -12.87
C ALA A 46 -27.81 4.27 -14.10
N ILE A 47 -26.74 3.48 -14.04
CA ILE A 47 -26.24 2.66 -15.15
C ILE A 47 -26.66 1.19 -14.99
N GLY A 48 -26.81 0.72 -13.75
CA GLY A 48 -27.13 -0.66 -13.42
C GLY A 48 -28.61 -0.99 -13.58
N ASN A 49 -28.89 -2.24 -13.94
CA ASN A 49 -30.26 -2.78 -13.98
C ASN A 49 -30.74 -3.30 -12.61
N ASP A 50 -29.92 -3.19 -11.56
CA ASP A 50 -30.15 -3.86 -10.28
C ASP A 50 -31.04 -3.07 -9.30
N GLY A 51 -31.57 -1.91 -9.75
CA GLY A 51 -32.47 -1.09 -8.95
C GLY A 51 -31.76 -0.20 -7.91
N ILE A 52 -32.53 0.36 -6.98
CA ILE A 52 -32.04 1.26 -5.94
C ILE A 52 -31.40 0.42 -4.82
N LEU A 53 -30.13 0.71 -4.49
CA LEU A 53 -29.40 0.07 -3.39
C LEU A 53 -30.09 0.30 -2.05
N ALA A 54 -30.20 -0.76 -1.24
CA ALA A 54 -30.74 -0.65 0.10
C ALA A 54 -29.85 0.25 0.99
N PRO A 55 -30.43 0.99 1.97
CA PRO A 55 -29.66 1.89 2.83
C PRO A 55 -28.50 1.21 3.56
N TRP A 56 -28.66 -0.06 3.93
CA TRP A 56 -27.62 -0.83 4.60
C TRP A 56 -26.44 -1.17 3.67
N GLU A 57 -26.68 -1.40 2.38
CA GLU A 57 -25.63 -1.65 1.37
C GLU A 57 -24.75 -0.41 1.20
N ARG A 58 -25.38 0.77 1.09
CA ARG A 58 -24.65 2.05 1.03
C ARG A 58 -23.75 2.25 2.27
N THR A 59 -24.26 1.88 3.46
CA THR A 59 -23.51 1.95 4.69
C THR A 59 -22.33 0.97 4.69
N CYS A 60 -22.54 -0.26 4.22
CA CYS A 60 -21.47 -1.26 4.11
C CYS A 60 -20.33 -0.81 3.18
N VAL A 61 -20.67 -0.27 2.00
CA VAL A 61 -19.67 0.28 1.07
C VAL A 61 -18.91 1.45 1.69
N LEU A 62 -19.59 2.31 2.44
CA LEU A 62 -18.92 3.42 3.12
C LEU A 62 -17.97 2.93 4.23
N VAL A 63 -18.38 1.95 5.01
CA VAL A 63 -17.54 1.34 6.06
C VAL A 63 -16.30 0.67 5.44
N ASP A 64 -16.50 -0.09 4.35
CA ASP A 64 -15.42 -0.72 3.61
C ASP A 64 -14.42 0.33 3.06
N ALA A 65 -14.91 1.43 2.49
CA ALA A 65 -14.07 2.51 2.01
C ALA A 65 -13.25 3.19 3.14
N TYR A 66 -13.81 3.33 4.34
CA TYR A 66 -13.05 3.80 5.50
C TYR A 66 -12.01 2.77 5.97
N ALA A 67 -12.33 1.46 5.92
CA ALA A 67 -11.38 0.40 6.22
C ALA A 67 -10.18 0.42 5.25
N MET A 68 -10.43 0.55 3.95
CA MET A 68 -9.39 0.73 2.93
C MET A 68 -8.50 1.94 3.24
N LEU A 69 -9.11 3.08 3.58
CA LEU A 69 -8.36 4.28 3.91
C LEU A 69 -7.48 4.11 5.16
N ALA A 70 -7.95 3.38 6.17
CA ALA A 70 -7.16 3.06 7.36
C ALA A 70 -5.95 2.17 7.01
N VAL A 71 -6.12 1.16 6.15
CA VAL A 71 -5.02 0.31 5.67
C VAL A 71 -4.04 1.13 4.83
N ALA A 72 -4.51 2.04 3.98
CA ALA A 72 -3.67 2.95 3.21
C ALA A 72 -2.80 3.85 4.12
N PHE A 73 -3.35 4.40 5.21
CA PHE A 73 -2.57 5.13 6.21
C PHE A 73 -1.48 4.28 6.84
N ALA A 74 -1.81 3.04 7.23
CA ALA A 74 -0.83 2.09 7.78
C ALA A 74 0.27 1.77 6.76
N ALA A 75 -0.08 1.55 5.49
CA ALA A 75 0.87 1.30 4.42
C ALA A 75 1.82 2.48 4.19
N VAL A 76 1.29 3.72 4.17
CA VAL A 76 2.13 4.93 4.04
C VAL A 76 3.06 5.10 5.24
N ALA A 77 2.60 4.84 6.46
CA ALA A 77 3.45 4.89 7.65
C ALA A 77 4.60 3.87 7.56
N LEU A 78 4.32 2.63 7.18
CA LEU A 78 5.33 1.60 6.97
C LEU A 78 6.30 1.98 5.85
N LEU A 79 5.80 2.55 4.74
CA LEU A 79 6.63 3.03 3.63
C LEU A 79 7.60 4.13 4.09
N VAL A 80 7.16 5.08 4.90
CA VAL A 80 8.01 6.14 5.46
C VAL A 80 9.10 5.54 6.37
N ILE A 81 8.76 4.55 7.20
CA ILE A 81 9.73 3.85 8.06
C ILE A 81 10.78 3.14 7.19
N LEU A 82 10.36 2.42 6.15
CA LEU A 82 11.25 1.73 5.23
C LEU A 82 12.20 2.70 4.52
N LEU A 83 11.70 3.82 4.00
CA LEU A 83 12.50 4.82 3.31
C LEU A 83 13.51 5.50 4.26
N ARG A 84 13.13 5.77 5.51
CA ARG A 84 14.06 6.27 6.53
C ARG A 84 15.16 5.26 6.86
N SER A 85 14.83 3.98 6.96
CA SER A 85 15.80 2.90 7.16
C SER A 85 16.80 2.83 6.00
N THR A 86 16.31 2.99 4.77
CA THR A 86 17.16 3.00 3.56
C THR A 86 18.11 4.21 3.53
N LEU A 87 17.65 5.40 3.96
CA LEU A 87 18.49 6.61 4.03
C LEU A 87 19.58 6.51 5.11
N SER A 88 19.35 5.76 6.18
CA SER A 88 20.32 5.52 7.27
C SER A 88 21.31 4.39 6.98
N GLU A 89 21.39 3.89 5.75
CA GLU A 89 22.26 2.77 5.31
C GLU A 89 21.99 1.44 6.03
N LYS A 90 20.88 1.35 6.76
CA LYS A 90 20.44 0.13 7.47
C LYS A 90 19.46 -0.70 6.64
N VAL A 91 19.70 -0.81 5.32
CA VAL A 91 18.83 -1.56 4.40
C VAL A 91 18.80 -3.05 4.78
N PHE A 92 19.94 -3.59 5.23
CA PHE A 92 20.06 -4.96 5.73
C PHE A 92 19.82 -5.00 7.24
N SER A 93 18.58 -4.79 7.66
CA SER A 93 18.18 -4.84 9.05
C SER A 93 16.89 -5.64 9.23
N GLU A 94 16.73 -6.28 10.37
CA GLU A 94 15.50 -6.95 10.80
C GLU A 94 14.27 -6.03 10.69
N CYS A 95 14.47 -4.72 10.97
CA CYS A 95 13.42 -3.72 10.87
C CYS A 95 12.92 -3.57 9.43
N ALA A 96 13.80 -3.54 8.44
CA ALA A 96 13.43 -3.46 7.02
C ALA A 96 12.62 -4.70 6.58
N LEU A 97 13.03 -5.90 7.02
CA LEU A 97 12.32 -7.15 6.72
C LEU A 97 10.90 -7.17 7.31
N ARG A 98 10.74 -6.72 8.57
CA ARG A 98 9.43 -6.61 9.23
C ARG A 98 8.54 -5.60 8.54
N THR A 99 9.09 -4.46 8.15
CA THR A 99 8.36 -3.40 7.45
C THR A 99 7.89 -3.85 6.07
N LEU A 100 8.74 -4.53 5.29
CA LEU A 100 8.36 -5.13 4.00
C LEU A 100 7.26 -6.19 4.14
N ASN A 101 7.32 -7.00 5.20
CA ASN A 101 6.26 -7.96 5.48
C ASN A 101 4.94 -7.26 5.82
N GLY A 102 4.98 -6.21 6.64
CA GLY A 102 3.80 -5.40 6.96
C GLY A 102 3.18 -4.75 5.73
N LEU A 103 4.00 -4.17 4.83
CA LEU A 103 3.54 -3.62 3.56
C LEU A 103 2.87 -4.67 2.67
N SER A 104 3.47 -5.88 2.57
CA SER A 104 2.88 -6.99 1.82
C SER A 104 1.51 -7.37 2.38
N VAL A 105 1.37 -7.44 3.71
CA VAL A 105 0.09 -7.74 4.37
C VAL A 105 -0.94 -6.64 4.09
N CYS A 106 -0.57 -5.36 4.16
CA CYS A 106 -1.46 -4.26 3.78
C CYS A 106 -1.97 -4.41 2.34
N CYS A 107 -1.09 -4.75 1.38
CA CYS A 107 -1.50 -4.97 0.00
C CYS A 107 -2.50 -6.14 -0.14
N PHE A 108 -2.33 -7.23 0.61
CA PHE A 108 -3.30 -8.34 0.59
C PHE A 108 -4.64 -7.95 1.19
N ILE A 109 -4.65 -7.21 2.30
CA ILE A 109 -5.89 -6.70 2.92
C ILE A 109 -6.62 -5.77 1.96
N GLU A 110 -5.91 -4.81 1.35
CA GLU A 110 -6.48 -3.92 0.32
C GLU A 110 -7.07 -4.72 -0.85
N GLY A 111 -6.36 -5.75 -1.33
CA GLY A 111 -6.87 -6.61 -2.39
C GLY A 111 -8.19 -7.28 -2.01
N ILE A 112 -8.35 -7.75 -0.77
CA ILE A 112 -9.59 -8.36 -0.27
C ILE A 112 -10.73 -7.32 -0.21
N LEU A 113 -10.45 -6.12 0.31
CA LEU A 113 -11.43 -5.04 0.39
C LEU A 113 -11.89 -4.61 -1.01
N PHE A 114 -10.97 -4.49 -1.98
CA PHE A 114 -11.32 -4.19 -3.36
C PHE A 114 -12.21 -5.25 -4.03
N VAL A 115 -12.14 -6.53 -3.61
CA VAL A 115 -13.08 -7.55 -4.09
C VAL A 115 -14.51 -7.17 -3.76
N TYR A 116 -14.77 -6.67 -2.53
CA TYR A 116 -16.12 -6.24 -2.15
C TYR A 116 -16.60 -5.06 -3.01
N VAL A 117 -15.76 -4.06 -3.24
CA VAL A 117 -16.07 -2.93 -4.11
C VAL A 117 -16.32 -3.37 -5.56
N ALA A 118 -15.65 -4.44 -6.01
CA ALA A 118 -15.78 -4.95 -7.37
C ALA A 118 -17.18 -5.49 -7.71
N PHE A 119 -17.97 -5.87 -6.71
CA PHE A 119 -19.39 -6.23 -6.92
C PHE A 119 -20.22 -5.03 -7.40
N TYR A 120 -19.88 -3.83 -6.99
CA TYR A 120 -20.54 -2.59 -7.41
C TYR A 120 -19.83 -1.95 -8.62
N PHE A 121 -18.52 -2.09 -8.70
CA PHE A 121 -17.67 -1.47 -9.72
C PHE A 121 -16.68 -2.49 -10.28
N PRO A 122 -17.00 -3.17 -11.39
CA PRO A 122 -16.13 -4.19 -11.98
C PRO A 122 -14.69 -3.72 -12.28
N ALA A 123 -14.50 -2.42 -12.52
CA ALA A 123 -13.16 -1.84 -12.70
C ALA A 123 -12.27 -2.00 -11.45
N ALA A 124 -12.84 -2.16 -10.25
CA ALA A 124 -12.09 -2.41 -9.03
C ALA A 124 -11.38 -3.78 -9.04
N LEU A 125 -11.79 -4.73 -9.88
CA LEU A 125 -11.04 -5.99 -10.10
C LEU A 125 -9.60 -5.74 -10.57
N CYS A 126 -9.38 -4.72 -11.40
CA CYS A 126 -8.01 -4.37 -11.80
C CYS A 126 -7.16 -3.92 -10.61
N LEU A 127 -7.76 -3.17 -9.68
CA LEU A 127 -7.10 -2.74 -8.44
C LEU A 127 -6.85 -3.91 -7.50
N THR A 128 -7.79 -4.84 -7.38
CA THR A 128 -7.63 -6.11 -6.65
C THR A 128 -6.41 -6.89 -7.16
N LEU A 129 -6.33 -7.13 -8.46
CA LEU A 129 -5.21 -7.85 -9.07
C LEU A 129 -3.88 -7.12 -8.87
N ALA A 130 -3.87 -5.80 -9.03
CA ALA A 130 -2.69 -4.98 -8.80
C ALA A 130 -2.22 -5.04 -7.34
N ALA A 131 -3.14 -4.99 -6.37
CA ALA A 131 -2.83 -5.08 -4.95
C ALA A 131 -2.23 -6.45 -4.59
N PHE A 132 -2.82 -7.55 -5.04
CA PHE A 132 -2.27 -8.89 -4.84
C PHE A 132 -0.90 -9.05 -5.50
N PHE A 133 -0.74 -8.59 -6.74
CA PHE A 133 0.54 -8.64 -7.43
C PHE A 133 1.63 -7.88 -6.67
N LEU A 134 1.36 -6.66 -6.22
CA LEU A 134 2.29 -5.87 -5.41
C LEU A 134 2.61 -6.57 -4.08
N GLY A 135 1.62 -7.16 -3.42
CA GLY A 135 1.82 -7.94 -2.19
C GLY A 135 2.79 -9.11 -2.39
N ILE A 136 2.65 -9.85 -3.50
CA ILE A 136 3.55 -10.94 -3.86
C ILE A 136 4.96 -10.40 -4.17
N CYS A 137 5.08 -9.33 -4.96
CA CYS A 137 6.37 -8.71 -5.28
C CYS A 137 7.12 -8.28 -4.02
N LEU A 138 6.44 -7.62 -3.08
CA LEU A 138 7.03 -7.22 -1.80
C LEU A 138 7.51 -8.42 -0.98
N ARG A 139 6.78 -9.53 -1.00
CA ARG A 139 7.16 -10.76 -0.33
C ARG A 139 8.40 -11.42 -0.94
N VAL A 140 8.49 -11.41 -2.26
CA VAL A 140 9.68 -11.90 -2.98
C VAL A 140 10.90 -11.03 -2.64
N VAL A 141 10.76 -9.71 -2.71
CA VAL A 141 11.84 -8.76 -2.35
C VAL A 141 12.31 -8.98 -0.90
N ARG A 142 11.37 -9.12 0.03
CA ARG A 142 11.70 -9.43 1.44
C ARG A 142 12.50 -10.72 1.58
N ASN A 143 12.11 -11.77 0.87
CA ASN A 143 12.81 -13.07 0.94
C ASN A 143 14.23 -12.98 0.36
N VAL A 144 14.40 -12.25 -0.75
CA VAL A 144 15.74 -12.02 -1.34
C VAL A 144 16.64 -11.24 -0.39
N ILE A 145 16.12 -10.21 0.28
CA ILE A 145 16.90 -9.44 1.27
C ILE A 145 17.25 -10.32 2.47
N ALA A 146 16.33 -11.14 2.97
CA ALA A 146 16.59 -12.04 4.10
C ALA A 146 17.70 -13.05 3.76
N GLU A 147 17.69 -13.61 2.56
CA GLU A 147 18.73 -14.53 2.09
C GLU A 147 20.10 -13.84 1.96
N ALA A 148 20.11 -12.62 1.41
CA ALA A 148 21.33 -11.82 1.32
C ALA A 148 21.95 -11.49 2.69
N MET A 149 21.10 -11.25 3.71
CA MET A 149 21.55 -11.04 5.09
C MET A 149 22.18 -12.31 5.66
N ARG A 150 21.58 -13.47 5.45
CA ARG A 150 22.11 -14.76 5.91
C ARG A 150 23.48 -15.04 5.30
N TYR A 151 23.66 -14.85 3.99
CA TYR A 151 24.97 -15.03 3.35
C TYR A 151 26.02 -14.06 3.88
N LYS A 152 25.65 -12.85 4.24
CA LYS A 152 26.59 -11.90 4.84
C LYS A 152 27.06 -12.37 6.21
N GLU A 153 26.14 -12.84 7.06
CA GLU A 153 26.48 -13.37 8.40
C GLU A 153 27.38 -14.62 8.31
N GLU A 154 27.08 -15.54 7.38
CA GLU A 154 27.92 -16.73 7.16
C GLU A 154 29.35 -16.38 6.73
N ASN A 155 29.52 -15.35 5.88
CA ASN A 155 30.84 -14.88 5.45
C ASN A 155 31.62 -14.16 6.56
N GLU A 156 30.94 -13.44 7.46
CA GLU A 156 31.59 -12.77 8.60
C GLU A 156 32.07 -13.78 9.67
N LEU A 157 31.49 -14.97 9.75
CA LEU A 157 31.90 -16.03 10.68
C LEU A 157 33.05 -16.89 10.14
N THR A 158 33.41 -16.76 8.86
CA THR A 158 34.47 -17.58 8.22
C THR A 158 35.82 -16.87 8.13
N VAL A 159 35.96 -15.68 8.68
CA VAL A 159 37.22 -14.92 8.81
C VAL A 159 37.65 -14.88 10.26
#